data_12fdff305220d98b442c9d94d3a06dbf
#
_entry.id   12fdff305220d98b442c9d94d3a06dbf
#
_cell.length_a   1.000
_cell.length_b   1.000
_cell.length_c   1.000
_cell.angle_alpha   90.00
_cell.angle_beta   90.00
_cell.angle_gamma   90.00
#
_symmetry.space_group_name_H-M   'P 1'
#
loop_
_entity.id
_entity.type
_entity.pdbx_description
1 polymer ?
#
loop_
_entity_poly.entity_id
_entity_poly.type
_entity_poly.pdbx_seq_one_letter_code
_entity_poly.pdbx_strand_id
1 'polypeptide(L)'
;MTAASSVPEEQNVIKYREEEPSTASGEREILSFLLEYGDNELKFDRDSPFWTEETPTVADFILNTLDDNGMAFHNSMYAKVLEQYTKFYDEGLQQSQILARLRDSAEPEISAVTRDLLVDKYNLTVKNFENSLTSAETVLVTYVPKSLIKLQLLNVELDLKSLQKELLSTQDTGRMEELMRKITELNRMKSSLASEFRK
;
A
#
# COMPACT_ATOMS: atom_id res chain seq x y z
N MET A 1 36.84 -6.10 -57.96
CA MET A 1 36.40 -4.85 -57.29
C MET A 1 35.05 -5.14 -56.69
N THR A 2 35.05 -5.54 -55.43
CA THR A 2 33.83 -5.86 -54.65
C THR A 2 33.79 -4.88 -53.46
N ALA A 3 32.79 -4.01 -53.52
CA ALA A 3 32.53 -3.04 -52.45
C ALA A 3 31.87 -3.74 -51.28
N ALA A 4 32.49 -3.67 -50.13
CA ALA A 4 31.92 -4.13 -48.87
C ALA A 4 30.92 -3.07 -48.35
N SER A 5 29.66 -3.46 -48.26
CA SER A 5 28.61 -2.70 -47.61
C SER A 5 28.71 -2.86 -46.11
N SER A 6 29.11 -1.82 -45.42
CA SER A 6 29.07 -1.74 -43.96
C SER A 6 27.64 -1.44 -43.50
N VAL A 7 27.01 -2.41 -42.83
CA VAL A 7 25.75 -2.24 -42.11
C VAL A 7 26.08 -1.51 -40.78
N PRO A 8 25.37 -0.42 -40.42
CA PRO A 8 25.54 0.19 -39.11
C PRO A 8 24.95 -0.72 -38.05
N GLU A 9 25.74 -1.08 -37.05
CA GLU A 9 25.27 -1.69 -35.79
C GLU A 9 24.32 -0.68 -35.10
N GLU A 10 23.03 -0.95 -35.14
CA GLU A 10 22.09 -0.32 -34.23
C GLU A 10 22.44 -0.74 -32.79
N GLN A 11 23.05 0.18 -32.06
CA GLN A 11 23.23 0.05 -30.63
C GLN A 11 21.84 0.03 -29.98
N ASN A 12 21.43 -1.14 -29.55
CA ASN A 12 20.25 -1.35 -28.70
C ASN A 12 20.51 -0.70 -27.34
N VAL A 13 20.24 0.61 -27.24
CA VAL A 13 20.20 1.32 -25.97
C VAL A 13 18.95 0.84 -25.26
N ILE A 14 19.11 -0.14 -24.37
CA ILE A 14 18.09 -0.51 -23.39
C ILE A 14 17.87 0.75 -22.53
N LYS A 15 16.88 1.55 -22.90
CA LYS A 15 16.35 2.59 -22.04
C LYS A 15 15.72 1.86 -20.84
N TYR A 16 16.43 1.82 -19.73
CA TYR A 16 15.84 1.54 -18.44
C TYR A 16 14.77 2.62 -18.21
N ARG A 17 13.53 2.25 -18.47
CA ARG A 17 12.38 3.06 -18.08
C ARG A 17 12.39 2.97 -16.54
N GLU A 18 12.79 4.05 -15.87
CA GLU A 18 12.55 4.17 -14.45
C GLU A 18 11.05 3.97 -14.25
N GLU A 19 10.67 2.82 -13.71
CA GLU A 19 9.29 2.56 -13.35
C GLU A 19 8.89 3.63 -12.34
N GLU A 20 7.83 4.36 -12.64
CA GLU A 20 7.31 5.33 -11.68
C GLU A 20 6.94 4.59 -10.40
N PRO A 21 7.29 5.13 -9.22
CA PRO A 21 6.91 4.49 -7.97
C PRO A 21 5.40 4.29 -7.96
N SER A 22 4.97 3.07 -7.75
CA SER A 22 3.57 2.67 -7.74
C SER A 22 3.20 2.18 -6.35
N THR A 23 2.11 2.70 -5.80
CA THR A 23 1.54 2.24 -4.53
C THR A 23 0.71 0.97 -4.69
N ALA A 24 0.36 0.59 -5.92
CA ALA A 24 -0.59 -0.48 -6.22
C ALA A 24 -0.26 -1.82 -5.53
N SER A 25 1.03 -2.19 -5.42
CA SER A 25 1.42 -3.42 -4.73
C SER A 25 1.19 -3.34 -3.22
N GLY A 26 1.45 -2.19 -2.59
CA GLY A 26 1.18 -1.96 -1.17
C GLY A 26 -0.31 -1.89 -0.87
N GLU A 27 -1.08 -1.20 -1.72
CA GLU A 27 -2.54 -1.11 -1.62
C GLU A 27 -3.18 -2.48 -1.76
N ARG A 28 -2.71 -3.31 -2.71
CA ARG A 28 -3.13 -4.70 -2.88
C ARG A 28 -2.89 -5.51 -1.60
N GLU A 29 -1.72 -5.39 -1.00
CA GLU A 29 -1.33 -6.08 0.21
C GLU A 29 -2.23 -5.71 1.40
N ILE A 30 -2.52 -4.41 1.59
CA ILE A 30 -3.43 -3.94 2.63
C ILE A 30 -4.86 -4.46 2.43
N LEU A 31 -5.38 -4.41 1.19
CA LEU A 31 -6.69 -4.98 0.89
C LEU A 31 -6.73 -6.48 1.14
N SER A 32 -5.66 -7.21 0.83
CA SER A 32 -5.59 -8.65 1.11
C SER A 32 -5.71 -8.93 2.60
N PHE A 33 -5.03 -8.14 3.47
CA PHE A 33 -5.21 -8.26 4.91
C PHE A 33 -6.63 -7.96 5.37
N LEU A 34 -7.25 -6.89 4.87
CA LEU A 34 -8.63 -6.54 5.21
C LEU A 34 -9.60 -7.65 4.82
N LEU A 35 -9.50 -8.16 3.59
CA LEU A 35 -10.44 -9.15 3.07
C LEU A 35 -10.23 -10.53 3.72
N GLU A 36 -9.01 -10.88 4.07
CA GLU A 36 -8.68 -12.21 4.57
C GLU A 36 -8.74 -12.32 6.10
N TYR A 37 -8.31 -11.28 6.80
CA TYR A 37 -8.10 -11.29 8.25
C TYR A 37 -8.79 -10.14 9.00
N GLY A 38 -9.75 -9.45 8.38
CA GLY A 38 -10.35 -8.23 8.92
C GLY A 38 -10.87 -8.34 10.35
N ASP A 39 -11.44 -9.48 10.73
CA ASP A 39 -11.98 -9.75 12.07
C ASP A 39 -10.98 -10.42 13.03
N ASN A 40 -9.74 -10.69 12.60
CA ASN A 40 -8.71 -11.23 13.48
C ASN A 40 -8.18 -10.16 14.43
N GLU A 41 -7.98 -10.54 15.70
CA GLU A 41 -7.39 -9.67 16.72
C GLU A 41 -5.87 -9.53 16.53
N LEU A 42 -5.36 -8.30 16.70
CA LEU A 42 -3.94 -7.98 16.73
C LEU A 42 -3.47 -7.81 18.18
N LYS A 43 -2.94 -8.88 18.77
CA LYS A 43 -2.45 -8.90 20.17
C LYS A 43 -1.01 -8.40 20.23
N PHE A 44 -0.84 -7.08 20.27
CA PHE A 44 0.47 -6.46 20.45
C PHE A 44 1.01 -6.67 21.87
N ASP A 45 2.32 -6.92 21.98
CA ASP A 45 3.00 -6.93 23.27
C ASP A 45 3.01 -5.53 23.90
N ARG A 46 3.03 -5.44 25.23
CA ARG A 46 2.99 -4.16 25.96
C ARG A 46 4.12 -3.20 25.60
N ASP A 47 5.25 -3.73 25.17
CA ASP A 47 6.41 -2.95 24.75
C ASP A 47 6.32 -2.49 23.28
N SER A 48 5.29 -2.93 22.55
CA SER A 48 5.05 -2.52 21.17
C SER A 48 4.56 -1.06 21.11
N PRO A 49 5.03 -0.25 20.16
CA PRO A 49 4.48 1.09 19.94
C PRO A 49 3.02 1.09 19.50
N PHE A 50 2.51 -0.07 19.08
CA PHE A 50 1.12 -0.26 18.62
C PHE A 50 0.21 -0.84 19.71
N TRP A 51 0.74 -1.05 20.93
CA TRP A 51 -0.06 -1.57 22.04
C TRP A 51 -1.15 -0.58 22.47
N THR A 52 -2.35 -1.10 22.69
CA THR A 52 -3.51 -0.37 23.21
C THR A 52 -4.18 -1.21 24.30
N GLU A 53 -4.98 -0.57 25.18
CA GLU A 53 -5.73 -1.29 26.21
C GLU A 53 -6.76 -2.25 25.62
N GLU A 54 -7.42 -1.83 24.55
CA GLU A 54 -8.34 -2.64 23.76
C GLU A 54 -7.58 -3.28 22.60
N THR A 55 -7.73 -4.59 22.44
CA THR A 55 -7.09 -5.31 21.34
C THR A 55 -7.83 -5.00 20.03
N PRO A 56 -7.20 -4.29 19.06
CA PRO A 56 -7.86 -3.97 17.81
C PRO A 56 -7.96 -5.20 16.92
N THR A 57 -8.97 -5.23 16.06
CA THR A 57 -8.98 -6.14 14.92
C THR A 57 -8.03 -5.64 13.82
N VAL A 58 -7.72 -6.50 12.84
CA VAL A 58 -6.96 -6.09 11.65
C VAL A 58 -7.67 -4.94 10.92
N ALA A 59 -9.01 -5.00 10.82
CA ALA A 59 -9.79 -3.95 10.19
C ALA A 59 -9.70 -2.63 10.97
N ASP A 60 -9.92 -2.65 12.30
CA ASP A 60 -9.76 -1.46 13.14
C ASP A 60 -8.38 -0.81 12.96
N PHE A 61 -7.34 -1.64 13.06
CA PHE A 61 -5.96 -1.15 13.00
C PHE A 61 -5.64 -0.53 11.64
N ILE A 62 -6.04 -1.19 10.55
CA ILE A 62 -5.77 -0.70 9.19
C ILE A 62 -6.59 0.57 8.91
N LEU A 63 -7.91 0.55 9.13
CA LEU A 63 -8.78 1.67 8.79
C LEU A 63 -8.43 2.92 9.59
N ASN A 64 -8.22 2.79 10.91
CA ASN A 64 -7.78 3.90 11.75
C ASN A 64 -6.41 4.44 11.34
N THR A 65 -5.44 3.55 11.02
CA THR A 65 -4.10 3.99 10.58
C THR A 65 -4.16 4.73 9.24
N LEU A 66 -5.01 4.31 8.30
CA LEU A 66 -5.20 5.00 7.03
C LEU A 66 -5.81 6.39 7.25
N ASP A 67 -6.83 6.50 8.10
CA ASP A 67 -7.51 7.78 8.39
C ASP A 67 -6.60 8.73 9.17
N ASP A 68 -5.98 8.30 10.26
CA ASP A 68 -5.09 9.10 11.10
C ASP A 68 -3.90 9.70 10.33
N ASN A 69 -3.41 8.98 9.32
CA ASN A 69 -2.29 9.43 8.49
C ASN A 69 -2.73 10.07 7.15
N GLY A 70 -4.02 10.21 6.91
CA GLY A 70 -4.56 10.75 5.66
C GLY A 70 -4.11 9.98 4.43
N MET A 71 -3.92 8.67 4.55
CA MET A 71 -3.45 7.82 3.46
C MET A 71 -4.60 7.43 2.53
N ALA A 72 -4.52 7.87 1.28
CA ALA A 72 -5.45 7.47 0.22
C ALA A 72 -4.82 6.41 -0.70
N PHE A 73 -5.64 5.57 -1.27
CA PHE A 73 -5.23 4.67 -2.34
C PHE A 73 -5.23 5.40 -3.68
N HIS A 74 -4.17 5.25 -4.45
CA HIS A 74 -4.01 5.87 -5.76
C HIS A 74 -4.53 4.98 -6.90
N ASN A 75 -4.55 3.67 -6.70
CA ASN A 75 -5.19 2.76 -7.64
C ASN A 75 -6.72 2.86 -7.50
N SER A 76 -7.39 3.36 -8.53
CA SER A 76 -8.83 3.64 -8.51
C SER A 76 -9.69 2.41 -8.22
N MET A 77 -9.24 1.23 -8.64
CA MET A 77 -9.97 -0.03 -8.40
C MET A 77 -9.86 -0.46 -6.93
N TYR A 78 -8.65 -0.37 -6.36
CA TYR A 78 -8.43 -0.68 -4.96
C TYR A 78 -9.08 0.34 -4.04
N ALA A 79 -9.07 1.62 -4.40
CA ALA A 79 -9.76 2.68 -3.68
C ALA A 79 -11.27 2.42 -3.58
N LYS A 80 -11.93 2.00 -4.66
CA LYS A 80 -13.36 1.64 -4.65
C LYS A 80 -13.66 0.46 -3.71
N VAL A 81 -12.81 -0.57 -3.73
CA VAL A 81 -12.99 -1.72 -2.84
C VAL A 81 -12.82 -1.31 -1.38
N LEU A 82 -11.80 -0.49 -1.07
CA LEU A 82 -11.57 0.04 0.27
C LEU A 82 -12.76 0.87 0.75
N GLU A 83 -13.26 1.80 -0.08
CA GLU A 83 -14.41 2.65 0.24
C GLU A 83 -15.67 1.81 0.57
N GLN A 84 -15.96 0.81 -0.25
CA GLN A 84 -17.10 -0.07 0.01
C GLN A 84 -16.92 -0.95 1.24
N TYR A 85 -15.68 -1.42 1.48
CA TYR A 85 -15.34 -2.16 2.69
C TYR A 85 -15.57 -1.31 3.94
N THR A 86 -14.99 -0.09 3.96
CA THR A 86 -15.14 0.86 5.07
C THR A 86 -16.60 1.19 5.34
N LYS A 87 -17.37 1.49 4.29
CA LYS A 87 -18.80 1.75 4.42
C LYS A 87 -19.54 0.61 5.11
N PHE A 88 -19.33 -0.64 4.68
CA PHE A 88 -20.00 -1.80 5.28
C PHE A 88 -19.50 -2.07 6.70
N TYR A 89 -18.23 -1.79 6.98
CA TYR A 89 -17.66 -1.89 8.30
C TYR A 89 -18.31 -0.88 9.26
N ASP A 90 -18.45 0.36 8.86
CA ASP A 90 -19.11 1.43 9.62
C ASP A 90 -20.62 1.17 9.83
N GLU A 91 -21.26 0.45 8.91
CA GLU A 91 -22.64 -0.06 9.07
C GLU A 91 -22.73 -1.19 10.11
N GLY A 92 -21.62 -1.67 10.67
CA GLY A 92 -21.55 -2.72 11.67
C GLY A 92 -21.74 -4.14 11.10
N LEU A 93 -21.49 -4.35 9.82
CA LEU A 93 -21.57 -5.68 9.22
C LEU A 93 -20.39 -6.54 9.67
N GLN A 94 -20.66 -7.82 9.88
CA GLN A 94 -19.62 -8.81 10.15
C GLN A 94 -18.78 -9.07 8.89
N GLN A 95 -17.52 -9.46 9.07
CA GLN A 95 -16.55 -9.73 8.00
C GLN A 95 -17.12 -10.62 6.88
N SER A 96 -17.79 -11.71 7.24
CA SER A 96 -18.41 -12.62 6.28
C SER A 96 -19.49 -11.95 5.41
N GLN A 97 -20.24 -11.01 5.98
CA GLN A 97 -21.28 -10.24 5.28
C GLN A 97 -20.65 -9.20 4.36
N ILE A 98 -19.59 -8.52 4.81
CA ILE A 98 -18.82 -7.57 4.00
C ILE A 98 -18.27 -8.29 2.76
N LEU A 99 -17.59 -9.43 2.95
CA LEU A 99 -17.04 -10.22 1.86
C LEU A 99 -18.11 -10.69 0.87
N ALA A 100 -19.25 -11.14 1.36
CA ALA A 100 -20.36 -11.54 0.49
C ALA A 100 -20.85 -10.36 -0.36
N ARG A 101 -21.07 -9.18 0.25
CA ARG A 101 -21.53 -7.99 -0.48
C ARG A 101 -20.50 -7.47 -1.49
N LEU A 102 -19.20 -7.48 -1.15
CA LEU A 102 -18.15 -7.07 -2.08
C LEU A 102 -18.03 -8.04 -3.27
N ARG A 103 -18.07 -9.34 -3.00
CA ARG A 103 -17.99 -10.38 -4.03
C ARG A 103 -19.19 -10.37 -4.98
N ASP A 104 -20.37 -10.06 -4.46
CA ASP A 104 -21.65 -10.04 -5.19
C ASP A 104 -22.05 -8.59 -5.55
N SER A 105 -21.10 -7.64 -5.53
CA SER A 105 -21.32 -6.24 -5.89
C SER A 105 -21.89 -6.11 -7.29
N ALA A 106 -22.84 -5.16 -7.45
CA ALA A 106 -23.37 -4.77 -8.75
C ALA A 106 -22.32 -4.08 -9.64
N GLU A 107 -21.25 -3.56 -9.05
CA GLU A 107 -20.11 -3.02 -9.78
C GLU A 107 -19.14 -4.14 -10.16
N PRO A 108 -19.03 -4.49 -11.46
CA PRO A 108 -18.20 -5.62 -11.90
C PRO A 108 -16.73 -5.51 -11.50
N GLU A 109 -16.21 -4.29 -11.40
CA GLU A 109 -14.85 -3.96 -11.02
C GLU A 109 -14.58 -4.38 -9.57
N ILE A 110 -15.45 -4.01 -8.62
CA ILE A 110 -15.34 -4.36 -7.21
C ILE A 110 -15.37 -5.87 -7.03
N SER A 111 -16.38 -6.51 -7.67
CA SER A 111 -16.53 -7.97 -7.63
C SER A 111 -15.31 -8.71 -8.19
N ALA A 112 -14.75 -8.24 -9.33
CA ALA A 112 -13.59 -8.86 -9.96
C ALA A 112 -12.34 -8.72 -9.08
N VAL A 113 -12.03 -7.52 -8.57
CA VAL A 113 -10.89 -7.28 -7.69
C VAL A 113 -11.01 -8.09 -6.40
N THR A 114 -12.20 -8.10 -5.78
CA THR A 114 -12.43 -8.87 -4.55
C THR A 114 -12.18 -10.37 -4.75
N ARG A 115 -12.67 -10.92 -5.86
CA ARG A 115 -12.46 -12.35 -6.18
C ARG A 115 -10.99 -12.65 -6.46
N ASP A 116 -10.30 -11.79 -7.20
CA ASP A 116 -8.89 -11.92 -7.52
C ASP A 116 -8.05 -11.94 -6.23
N LEU A 117 -8.28 -10.99 -5.31
CA LEU A 117 -7.58 -10.93 -4.03
C LEU A 117 -7.84 -12.15 -3.15
N LEU A 118 -9.09 -12.66 -3.12
CA LEU A 118 -9.43 -13.86 -2.34
C LEU A 118 -8.90 -15.16 -2.95
N VAL A 119 -8.70 -15.23 -4.27
CA VAL A 119 -8.11 -16.40 -4.95
C VAL A 119 -6.60 -16.45 -4.76
N ASP A 120 -5.91 -15.33 -4.75
CA ASP A 120 -4.47 -15.24 -4.47
C ASP A 120 -4.10 -15.76 -3.07
N LYS A 121 -5.07 -15.83 -2.15
CA LYS A 121 -4.95 -16.48 -0.84
C LYS A 121 -4.22 -17.82 -0.90
N TYR A 122 -4.55 -18.67 -1.87
CA TYR A 122 -3.91 -19.96 -2.04
C TYR A 122 -2.46 -19.89 -2.51
N ASN A 123 -2.02 -18.79 -3.11
CA ASN A 123 -0.67 -18.67 -3.68
C ASN A 123 0.33 -17.97 -2.76
N LEU A 124 -0.08 -17.04 -1.91
CA LEU A 124 0.82 -16.26 -1.05
C LEU A 124 0.87 -16.78 0.39
N THR A 125 -0.27 -17.15 0.96
CA THR A 125 -0.38 -17.52 2.37
C THR A 125 0.12 -18.93 2.63
N VAL A 126 -0.28 -19.90 1.80
CA VAL A 126 0.05 -21.30 2.02
C VAL A 126 1.56 -21.56 1.86
N LYS A 127 2.24 -20.95 0.89
CA LYS A 127 3.67 -21.19 0.68
C LYS A 127 4.59 -20.55 1.73
N ASN A 128 4.17 -19.45 2.35
CA ASN A 128 5.00 -18.73 3.31
C ASN A 128 4.70 -19.12 4.77
N PHE A 129 3.51 -19.61 5.08
CA PHE A 129 3.08 -19.91 6.45
C PHE A 129 3.10 -21.40 6.81
N GLU A 130 2.87 -22.32 5.88
CA GLU A 130 2.93 -23.76 6.17
C GLU A 130 4.32 -24.25 6.58
N ASN A 131 5.38 -23.52 6.24
CA ASN A 131 6.75 -23.82 6.64
C ASN A 131 7.21 -23.16 7.96
N SER A 132 6.36 -22.34 8.59
CA SER A 132 6.64 -21.67 9.85
C SER A 132 5.77 -22.26 10.95
N LEU A 133 6.40 -22.72 12.06
CA LEU A 133 5.72 -23.12 13.30
C LEU A 133 5.08 -21.93 14.03
N THR A 134 4.99 -20.77 13.40
CA THR A 134 4.50 -19.51 13.95
C THR A 134 3.00 -19.40 13.68
N SER A 135 2.20 -19.08 14.70
CA SER A 135 0.75 -18.91 14.53
C SER A 135 0.44 -17.74 13.59
N ALA A 136 -0.69 -17.83 12.87
CA ALA A 136 -1.16 -16.75 12.00
C ALA A 136 -1.25 -15.39 12.76
N GLU A 137 -1.65 -15.42 14.04
CA GLU A 137 -1.74 -14.24 14.90
C GLU A 137 -0.38 -13.54 15.06
N THR A 138 0.70 -14.29 15.35
CA THR A 138 2.06 -13.73 15.52
C THR A 138 2.55 -13.09 14.23
N VAL A 139 2.17 -13.64 13.11
CA VAL A 139 2.53 -13.13 11.78
C VAL A 139 1.82 -11.82 11.49
N LEU A 140 0.50 -11.75 11.72
CA LEU A 140 -0.30 -10.54 11.48
C LEU A 140 0.20 -9.35 12.28
N VAL A 141 0.52 -9.56 13.58
CA VAL A 141 1.07 -8.52 14.47
C VAL A 141 2.37 -7.89 13.92
N THR A 142 3.14 -8.65 13.15
CA THR A 142 4.39 -8.15 12.55
C THR A 142 4.16 -7.55 11.16
N TYR A 143 3.40 -8.22 10.32
CA TYR A 143 3.31 -7.85 8.89
C TYR A 143 2.30 -6.73 8.62
N VAL A 144 1.18 -6.67 9.33
CA VAL A 144 0.18 -5.62 9.10
C VAL A 144 0.76 -4.22 9.35
N PRO A 145 1.40 -3.92 10.50
CA PRO A 145 2.03 -2.62 10.71
C PRO A 145 3.14 -2.33 9.70
N LYS A 146 3.99 -3.31 9.38
CA LYS A 146 5.07 -3.11 8.40
C LYS A 146 4.55 -2.80 7.00
N SER A 147 3.47 -3.44 6.58
CA SER A 147 2.86 -3.16 5.27
C SER A 147 2.25 -1.76 5.22
N LEU A 148 1.65 -1.27 6.32
CA LEU A 148 1.15 0.09 6.42
C LEU A 148 2.28 1.12 6.36
N ILE A 149 3.38 0.92 7.11
CA ILE A 149 4.57 1.79 7.06
C ILE A 149 5.16 1.81 5.63
N LYS A 150 5.23 0.66 4.97
CA LYS A 150 5.69 0.55 3.58
C LYS A 150 4.78 1.34 2.63
N LEU A 151 3.47 1.21 2.76
CA LEU A 151 2.52 1.98 1.95
C LEU A 151 2.67 3.49 2.18
N GLN A 152 2.82 3.91 3.44
CA GLN A 152 3.05 5.31 3.80
C GLN A 152 4.36 5.84 3.19
N LEU A 153 5.44 5.06 3.22
CA LEU A 153 6.70 5.41 2.55
C LEU A 153 6.52 5.62 1.04
N LEU A 154 5.78 4.73 0.37
CA LEU A 154 5.49 4.85 -1.06
C LEU A 154 4.67 6.11 -1.37
N ASN A 155 3.66 6.44 -0.55
CA ASN A 155 2.88 7.67 -0.70
C ASN A 155 3.76 8.91 -0.55
N VAL A 156 4.59 8.97 0.49
CA VAL A 156 5.55 10.07 0.68
C VAL A 156 6.50 10.22 -0.51
N GLU A 157 6.95 9.12 -1.11
CA GLU A 157 7.82 9.15 -2.30
C GLU A 157 7.09 9.70 -3.53
N LEU A 158 5.82 9.36 -3.74
CA LEU A 158 5.01 9.93 -4.81
C LEU A 158 4.80 11.43 -4.63
N ASP A 159 4.46 11.86 -3.41
CA ASP A 159 4.27 13.27 -3.09
C ASP A 159 5.57 14.07 -3.30
N LEU A 160 6.71 13.55 -2.83
CA LEU A 160 8.01 14.17 -3.05
C LEU A 160 8.31 14.34 -4.54
N LYS A 161 8.05 13.31 -5.34
CA LYS A 161 8.26 13.36 -6.80
C LYS A 161 7.36 14.41 -7.47
N SER A 162 6.10 14.48 -7.05
CA SER A 162 5.13 15.46 -7.55
C SER A 162 5.57 16.89 -7.21
N LEU A 163 5.92 17.16 -5.93
CA LEU A 163 6.36 18.48 -5.49
C LEU A 163 7.69 18.91 -6.14
N GLN A 164 8.62 17.98 -6.34
CA GLN A 164 9.87 18.26 -7.06
C GLN A 164 9.61 18.64 -8.52
N LYS A 165 8.68 17.95 -9.18
CA LYS A 165 8.29 18.28 -10.56
C LYS A 165 7.63 19.67 -10.64
N GLU A 166 6.75 20.00 -9.68
CA GLU A 166 6.14 21.33 -9.57
C GLU A 166 7.19 22.40 -9.32
N LEU A 167 8.14 22.17 -8.42
CA LEU A 167 9.23 23.09 -8.11
C LEU A 167 10.07 23.43 -9.35
N LEU A 168 10.35 22.45 -10.21
CA LEU A 168 11.11 22.65 -11.44
C LEU A 168 10.33 23.46 -12.51
N SER A 169 9.01 23.47 -12.44
CA SER A 169 8.14 24.14 -13.42
C SER A 169 7.64 25.52 -12.98
N THR A 170 7.75 25.86 -11.68
CA THR A 170 7.28 27.13 -11.15
C THR A 170 8.33 28.23 -11.27
N GLN A 171 7.89 29.47 -11.53
CA GLN A 171 8.73 30.68 -11.54
C GLN A 171 8.38 31.65 -10.40
N ASP A 172 7.35 31.36 -9.65
CA ASP A 172 6.91 32.16 -8.51
C ASP A 172 7.78 31.85 -7.28
N THR A 173 8.52 32.86 -6.82
CA THR A 173 9.43 32.74 -5.67
C THR A 173 8.69 32.35 -4.38
N GLY A 174 7.51 32.89 -4.13
CA GLY A 174 6.72 32.56 -2.93
C GLY A 174 6.25 31.08 -2.97
N ARG A 175 5.82 30.63 -4.14
CA ARG A 175 5.44 29.23 -4.34
C ARG A 175 6.64 28.29 -4.22
N MET A 176 7.81 28.68 -4.73
CA MET A 176 9.05 27.91 -4.57
C MET A 176 9.41 27.71 -3.10
N GLU A 177 9.35 28.76 -2.27
CA GLU A 177 9.64 28.67 -0.84
C GLU A 177 8.66 27.72 -0.12
N GLU A 178 7.38 27.80 -0.45
CA GLU A 178 6.36 26.87 0.09
C GLU A 178 6.66 25.41 -0.28
N LEU A 179 6.97 25.16 -1.55
CA LEU A 179 7.29 23.82 -2.04
C LEU A 179 8.56 23.26 -1.38
N MET A 180 9.61 24.08 -1.23
CA MET A 180 10.84 23.65 -0.55
C MET A 180 10.60 23.29 0.92
N ARG A 181 9.74 24.05 1.61
CA ARG A 181 9.35 23.71 2.98
C ARG A 181 8.61 22.38 3.06
N LYS A 182 7.64 22.13 2.18
CA LYS A 182 6.89 20.87 2.11
C LYS A 182 7.82 19.68 1.80
N ILE A 183 8.72 19.84 0.83
CA ILE A 183 9.71 18.81 0.48
C ILE A 183 10.60 18.48 1.68
N THR A 184 11.04 19.51 2.45
CA THR A 184 11.87 19.29 3.63
C THR A 184 11.11 18.52 4.71
N GLU A 185 9.85 18.83 4.93
CA GLU A 185 8.98 18.15 5.89
C GLU A 185 8.74 16.68 5.51
N LEU A 186 8.39 16.41 4.25
CA LEU A 186 8.23 15.05 3.74
C LEU A 186 9.52 14.23 3.79
N ASN A 187 10.70 14.83 3.55
CA ASN A 187 11.97 14.13 3.69
C ASN A 187 12.26 13.74 5.15
N ARG A 188 11.88 14.57 6.13
CA ARG A 188 11.96 14.21 7.55
C ARG A 188 11.03 13.05 7.89
N MET A 189 9.79 13.11 7.42
CA MET A 189 8.81 12.03 7.59
C MET A 189 9.34 10.73 6.97
N LYS A 190 9.82 10.75 5.74
CA LYS A 190 10.44 9.61 5.06
C LYS A 190 11.56 8.99 5.89
N SER A 191 12.44 9.80 6.46
CA SER A 191 13.56 9.33 7.27
C SER A 191 13.08 8.65 8.56
N SER A 192 12.06 9.20 9.22
CA SER A 192 11.43 8.62 10.41
C SER A 192 10.82 7.25 10.10
N LEU A 193 9.96 7.18 9.07
CA LEU A 193 9.30 5.94 8.64
C LEU A 193 10.30 4.86 8.22
N ALA A 194 11.37 5.24 7.49
CA ALA A 194 12.42 4.30 7.10
C ALA A 194 13.19 3.73 8.30
N SER A 195 13.34 4.51 9.38
CA SER A 195 13.92 4.04 10.65
C SER A 195 13.01 3.06 11.37
N GLU A 196 11.70 3.32 11.34
CA GLU A 196 10.68 2.47 11.96
C GLU A 196 10.54 1.13 11.23
N PHE A 197 10.55 1.17 9.90
CA PHE A 197 10.46 -0.04 9.07
C PHE A 197 11.60 -1.03 9.29
N ARG A 198 12.78 -0.55 9.74
CA ARG A 198 13.98 -1.38 9.98
C ARG A 198 14.00 -2.08 11.34
N LYS A 199 13.12 -1.69 12.26
CA LYS A 199 12.98 -2.32 13.58
C LYS A 199 12.09 -3.56 13.48
#